data_9e642561ae2d07a965c859f8cf692002
#
_entry.id   9e642561ae2d07a965c859f8cf692002
#
_cell.length_a   1.000
_cell.length_b   1.000
_cell.length_c   1.000
_cell.angle_alpha   90.00
_cell.angle_beta   90.00
_cell.angle_gamma   90.00
#
_symmetry.space_group_name_H-M   'P 1'
#
loop_
_entity.id
_entity.type
_entity.pdbx_description
1 polymer ?
#
loop_
_entity_poly.entity_id
_entity_poly.type
_entity_poly.pdbx_seq_one_letter_code
_entity_poly.pdbx_strand_id
1 'polypeptide(L)'
;DDHPDAEKIYIRFARRLMNWLTVTTSSGVLFDIDMRLRPNGESGMLVSSLDAYKKYERNEDGTGAWLWEHQALTRGRFSAGDVDIGREFEQFRKEILAKPRDPKETAEEVLKMRQRMRDGHPNTTSLFDVKHDQGGMVDIEFMVQYLVLAHASEHPELMNNFGNIKLLSMMEEAGLLPEGRGLEIGDAYRRYRKFQHEFRLNAPDSIPVRVEREEFEQEIALVKETWNYVFPSDIK
;
A
#
# COMPACT_ATOMS: atom_id res chain seq x y z
N ASP A 1 19.26 -4.62 -21.98
CA ASP A 1 18.90 -4.85 -23.39
C ASP A 1 19.58 -3.78 -24.25
N ASP A 2 20.62 -4.15 -25.01
CA ASP A 2 21.41 -3.21 -25.80
C ASP A 2 20.75 -2.79 -27.13
N HIS A 3 19.46 -3.12 -27.28
CA HIS A 3 18.72 -2.74 -28.49
C HIS A 3 18.36 -1.25 -28.45
N PRO A 4 18.74 -0.44 -29.47
CA PRO A 4 18.57 1.03 -29.45
C PRO A 4 17.10 1.49 -29.34
N ASP A 5 16.13 0.65 -29.68
CA ASP A 5 14.70 0.92 -29.57
C ASP A 5 14.02 0.15 -28.44
N ALA A 6 14.75 -0.48 -27.52
CA ALA A 6 14.18 -1.31 -26.44
C ALA A 6 13.10 -0.57 -25.66
N GLU A 7 13.36 0.64 -25.21
CA GLU A 7 12.41 1.47 -24.46
C GLU A 7 11.10 1.69 -25.24
N LYS A 8 11.17 2.05 -26.52
CA LYS A 8 9.97 2.25 -27.35
C LYS A 8 9.17 0.97 -27.54
N ILE A 9 9.87 -0.17 -27.68
CA ILE A 9 9.26 -1.49 -27.85
C ILE A 9 8.49 -1.84 -26.57
N TYR A 10 9.12 -1.72 -25.39
CA TYR A 10 8.50 -2.04 -24.10
C TYR A 10 7.39 -1.08 -23.72
N ILE A 11 7.49 0.22 -24.00
CA ILE A 11 6.39 1.18 -23.81
C ILE A 11 5.18 0.77 -24.66
N ARG A 12 5.39 0.40 -25.92
CA ARG A 12 4.32 -0.05 -26.82
C ARG A 12 3.69 -1.35 -26.34
N PHE A 13 4.50 -2.28 -25.86
CA PHE A 13 4.03 -3.52 -25.25
C PHE A 13 3.20 -3.27 -24.00
N ALA A 14 3.68 -2.44 -23.06
CA ALA A 14 2.97 -2.09 -21.84
C ALA A 14 1.60 -1.44 -22.15
N ARG A 15 1.55 -0.49 -23.10
CA ARG A 15 0.28 0.12 -23.54
C ARG A 15 -0.69 -0.90 -24.12
N ARG A 16 -0.20 -1.88 -24.89
CA ARG A 16 -1.03 -2.95 -25.43
C ARG A 16 -1.57 -3.86 -24.34
N LEU A 17 -0.73 -4.22 -23.36
CA LEU A 17 -1.15 -5.02 -22.21
C LEU A 17 -2.21 -4.31 -21.38
N MET A 18 -2.02 -3.02 -21.07
CA MET A 18 -3.02 -2.21 -20.39
C MET A 18 -4.35 -2.20 -21.15
N ASN A 19 -4.31 -1.96 -22.46
CA ASN A 19 -5.53 -1.96 -23.29
C ASN A 19 -6.25 -3.32 -23.27
N TRP A 20 -5.52 -4.44 -23.31
CA TRP A 20 -6.14 -5.78 -23.25
C TRP A 20 -6.85 -6.03 -21.92
N LEU A 21 -6.29 -5.52 -20.82
CA LEU A 21 -6.86 -5.74 -19.47
C LEU A 21 -8.03 -4.80 -19.16
N THR A 22 -8.07 -3.61 -19.78
CA THR A 22 -9.08 -2.58 -19.50
C THR A 22 -10.18 -2.48 -20.54
N VAL A 23 -10.05 -3.13 -21.71
CA VAL A 23 -11.06 -3.10 -22.76
C VAL A 23 -12.36 -3.77 -22.31
N THR A 24 -13.48 -3.11 -22.59
CA THR A 24 -14.80 -3.68 -22.33
C THR A 24 -15.09 -4.81 -23.33
N THR A 25 -15.37 -5.97 -22.83
CA THR A 25 -15.80 -7.16 -23.60
C THR A 25 -17.32 -7.37 -23.46
N SER A 26 -17.88 -8.37 -24.15
CA SER A 26 -19.28 -8.79 -23.94
C SER A 26 -19.56 -9.26 -22.50
N SER A 27 -18.53 -9.63 -21.75
CA SER A 27 -18.60 -10.05 -20.34
C SER A 27 -18.24 -8.94 -19.35
N GLY A 28 -18.03 -7.70 -19.83
CA GLY A 28 -17.62 -6.57 -19.00
C GLY A 28 -16.13 -6.25 -19.11
N VAL A 29 -15.64 -5.46 -18.16
CA VAL A 29 -14.22 -5.10 -17.98
C VAL A 29 -13.54 -6.13 -17.08
N LEU A 30 -12.33 -6.56 -17.44
CA LEU A 30 -11.62 -7.61 -16.70
C LEU A 30 -11.00 -7.06 -15.40
N PHE A 31 -10.23 -5.97 -15.50
CA PHE A 31 -9.55 -5.33 -14.36
C PHE A 31 -9.41 -3.82 -14.58
N ASP A 32 -9.46 -3.06 -13.48
CA ASP A 32 -8.92 -1.71 -13.45
C ASP A 32 -7.39 -1.77 -13.22
N ILE A 33 -6.66 -0.92 -13.97
CA ILE A 33 -5.20 -0.83 -13.84
C ILE A 33 -4.84 0.56 -13.32
N ASP A 34 -4.12 0.58 -12.21
CA ASP A 34 -3.49 1.78 -11.67
C ASP A 34 -1.99 1.76 -11.91
N MET A 35 -1.52 2.67 -12.78
CA MET A 35 -0.11 2.82 -13.14
C MET A 35 0.57 4.01 -12.42
N ARG A 36 -0.08 4.62 -11.42
CA ARG A 36 0.46 5.82 -10.75
C ARG A 36 1.67 5.54 -9.89
N LEU A 37 1.79 4.32 -9.34
CA LEU A 37 2.93 3.92 -8.52
C LEU A 37 4.11 3.47 -9.40
N ARG A 38 4.72 4.42 -10.08
CA ARG A 38 5.93 4.25 -10.88
C ARG A 38 6.83 5.49 -10.70
N PRO A 39 8.13 5.41 -11.04
CA PRO A 39 9.04 6.56 -10.94
C PRO A 39 8.44 7.83 -11.54
N ASN A 40 8.43 8.92 -10.79
CA ASN A 40 7.81 10.21 -11.13
C ASN A 40 6.28 10.17 -11.35
N GLY A 41 5.58 9.15 -10.84
CA GLY A 41 4.12 9.06 -10.91
C GLY A 41 3.56 9.17 -12.33
N GLU A 42 2.49 9.93 -12.52
CA GLU A 42 1.84 10.08 -13.84
C GLU A 42 2.70 10.79 -14.89
N SER A 43 3.65 11.62 -14.47
CA SER A 43 4.59 12.29 -15.39
C SER A 43 5.75 11.40 -15.83
N GLY A 44 5.98 10.28 -15.14
CA GLY A 44 7.07 9.36 -15.44
C GLY A 44 6.79 8.42 -16.61
N MET A 45 7.85 7.80 -17.11
CA MET A 45 7.77 6.80 -18.19
C MET A 45 6.97 5.57 -17.73
N LEU A 46 6.18 4.97 -18.63
CA LEU A 46 5.43 3.74 -18.34
C LEU A 46 6.32 2.53 -18.04
N VAL A 47 7.52 2.55 -18.59
CA VAL A 47 8.52 1.51 -18.45
C VAL A 47 9.86 2.18 -18.13
N SER A 48 10.59 1.61 -17.21
CA SER A 48 11.97 1.99 -16.90
C SER A 48 12.85 0.75 -16.92
N SER A 49 14.14 0.91 -17.19
CA SER A 49 15.09 -0.18 -16.92
C SER A 49 15.17 -0.44 -15.41
N LEU A 50 15.54 -1.66 -15.03
CA LEU A 50 15.70 -2.01 -13.63
C LEU A 50 16.76 -1.15 -12.93
N ASP A 51 17.83 -0.80 -13.62
CA ASP A 51 18.89 0.07 -13.10
C ASP A 51 18.39 1.51 -12.86
N ALA A 52 17.61 2.07 -13.81
CA ALA A 52 17.02 3.39 -13.64
C ALA A 52 16.00 3.39 -12.47
N TYR A 53 15.21 2.31 -12.33
CA TYR A 53 14.30 2.11 -11.20
C TYR A 53 15.07 2.05 -9.88
N LYS A 54 16.14 1.25 -9.79
CA LYS A 54 16.97 1.14 -8.59
C LYS A 54 17.60 2.48 -8.20
N LYS A 55 18.12 3.22 -9.17
CA LYS A 55 18.68 4.56 -8.93
C LYS A 55 17.63 5.50 -8.36
N TYR A 56 16.43 5.50 -8.93
CA TYR A 56 15.32 6.32 -8.46
C TYR A 56 14.93 5.98 -7.03
N GLU A 57 14.72 4.70 -6.71
CA GLU A 57 14.29 4.25 -5.39
C GLU A 57 15.37 4.43 -4.30
N ARG A 58 16.65 4.42 -4.67
CA ARG A 58 17.73 4.73 -3.72
C ARG A 58 17.77 6.19 -3.30
N ASN A 59 17.28 7.07 -4.17
CA ASN A 59 17.24 8.53 -3.96
C ASN A 59 18.58 9.12 -3.49
N GLU A 60 19.70 8.67 -4.06
CA GLU A 60 21.04 9.05 -3.62
C GLU A 60 21.37 10.53 -3.86
N ASP A 61 20.73 11.13 -4.86
CA ASP A 61 20.93 12.53 -5.25
C ASP A 61 19.79 13.47 -4.78
N GLY A 62 18.83 12.95 -4.02
CA GLY A 62 17.68 13.70 -3.51
C GLY A 62 16.60 14.02 -4.55
N THR A 63 16.71 13.49 -5.77
CA THR A 63 15.73 13.69 -6.86
C THR A 63 14.86 12.45 -7.14
N GLY A 64 15.03 11.40 -6.35
CA GLY A 64 14.36 10.12 -6.51
C GLY A 64 13.10 9.96 -5.66
N ALA A 65 12.86 8.71 -5.28
CA ALA A 65 11.65 8.28 -4.58
C ALA A 65 11.45 8.96 -3.21
N TRP A 66 10.21 9.31 -2.92
CA TRP A 66 9.77 9.78 -1.63
C TRP A 66 9.44 8.59 -0.70
N LEU A 67 9.40 8.84 0.60
CA LEU A 67 9.08 7.77 1.58
C LEU A 67 7.74 7.09 1.30
N TRP A 68 6.73 7.82 0.81
CA TRP A 68 5.43 7.24 0.47
C TRP A 68 5.48 6.27 -0.73
N GLU A 69 6.48 6.39 -1.61
CA GLU A 69 6.71 5.40 -2.69
C GLU A 69 7.30 4.12 -2.08
N HIS A 70 8.19 4.25 -1.08
CA HIS A 70 8.63 3.09 -0.30
C HIS A 70 7.49 2.41 0.48
N GLN A 71 6.44 3.14 0.90
CA GLN A 71 5.23 2.51 1.43
C GLN A 71 4.59 1.54 0.41
N ALA A 72 4.55 1.94 -0.87
CA ALA A 72 4.04 1.06 -1.93
C ALA A 72 4.90 -0.21 -2.11
N LEU A 73 6.21 -0.12 -1.90
CA LEU A 73 7.12 -1.28 -1.96
C LEU A 73 6.82 -2.34 -0.90
N THR A 74 6.21 -1.98 0.22
CA THR A 74 5.77 -2.98 1.23
C THR A 74 4.78 -3.98 0.63
N ARG A 75 4.06 -3.59 -0.44
CA ARG A 75 3.05 -4.38 -1.17
C ARG A 75 3.49 -4.78 -2.57
N GLY A 76 4.60 -4.20 -3.06
CA GLY A 76 5.16 -4.52 -4.36
C GLY A 76 5.65 -5.97 -4.42
N ARG A 77 5.47 -6.61 -5.57
CA ARG A 77 5.99 -7.98 -5.83
C ARG A 77 6.14 -8.22 -7.32
N PHE A 78 7.06 -9.13 -7.65
CA PHE A 78 7.10 -9.69 -9.00
C PHE A 78 5.83 -10.50 -9.28
N SER A 79 5.20 -10.28 -10.42
CA SER A 79 3.97 -10.98 -10.81
C SER A 79 4.16 -11.86 -12.05
N ALA A 80 4.85 -11.35 -13.07
CA ALA A 80 5.08 -12.06 -14.33
C ALA A 80 6.23 -11.42 -15.10
N GLY A 81 6.83 -12.16 -16.04
CA GLY A 81 7.90 -11.71 -16.90
C GLY A 81 9.16 -12.54 -16.74
N ASP A 82 10.31 -11.94 -17.00
CA ASP A 82 11.61 -12.57 -16.84
C ASP A 82 11.92 -12.85 -15.36
N VAL A 83 12.24 -14.11 -15.04
CA VAL A 83 12.42 -14.58 -13.66
C VAL A 83 13.70 -14.01 -13.03
N ASP A 84 14.73 -13.72 -13.81
CA ASP A 84 15.98 -13.17 -13.31
C ASP A 84 15.77 -11.70 -12.93
N ILE A 85 15.10 -10.93 -13.78
CA ILE A 85 14.66 -9.56 -13.46
C ILE A 85 13.75 -9.58 -12.21
N GLY A 86 12.85 -10.55 -12.13
CA GLY A 86 11.96 -10.72 -10.97
C GLY A 86 12.72 -10.96 -9.67
N ARG A 87 13.73 -11.85 -9.67
CA ARG A 87 14.59 -12.11 -8.52
C ARG A 87 15.39 -10.88 -8.11
N GLU A 88 15.95 -10.18 -9.09
CA GLU A 88 16.72 -8.97 -8.86
C GLU A 88 15.87 -7.83 -8.29
N PHE A 89 14.62 -7.68 -8.78
CA PHE A 89 13.63 -6.75 -8.19
C PHE A 89 13.32 -7.09 -6.74
N GLU A 90 13.02 -8.37 -6.43
CA GLU A 90 12.68 -8.78 -5.06
C GLU A 90 13.87 -8.60 -4.10
N GLN A 91 15.09 -8.85 -4.55
CA GLN A 91 16.29 -8.60 -3.75
C GLN A 91 16.46 -7.11 -3.49
N PHE A 92 16.32 -6.28 -4.52
CA PHE A 92 16.42 -4.83 -4.42
C PHE A 92 15.29 -4.24 -3.53
N ARG A 93 14.06 -4.73 -3.67
CA ARG A 93 12.95 -4.33 -2.81
C ARG A 93 13.27 -4.55 -1.32
N LYS A 94 13.83 -5.72 -0.99
CA LYS A 94 14.27 -6.01 0.38
C LYS A 94 15.40 -5.10 0.84
N GLU A 95 16.35 -4.77 -0.04
CA GLU A 95 17.42 -3.79 0.24
C GLU A 95 16.83 -2.43 0.66
N ILE A 96 15.85 -1.93 -0.10
CA ILE A 96 15.20 -0.64 0.21
C ILE A 96 14.40 -0.70 1.51
N LEU A 97 13.63 -1.77 1.73
CA LEU A 97 12.83 -1.93 2.95
C LEU A 97 13.68 -2.10 4.20
N ALA A 98 14.84 -2.78 4.09
CA ALA A 98 15.77 -3.01 5.20
C ALA A 98 16.61 -1.78 5.57
N LYS A 99 16.55 -0.66 4.82
CA LYS A 99 17.29 0.55 5.20
C LYS A 99 16.87 1.00 6.61
N PRO A 100 17.80 1.18 7.54
CA PRO A 100 17.48 1.78 8.83
C PRO A 100 16.86 3.16 8.64
N ARG A 101 15.76 3.42 9.33
CA ARG A 101 15.04 4.70 9.31
C ARG A 101 14.81 5.18 10.73
N ASP A 102 14.80 6.49 10.92
CA ASP A 102 14.31 7.06 12.17
C ASP A 102 12.79 6.83 12.27
N PRO A 103 12.31 6.12 13.31
CA PRO A 103 10.88 5.82 13.43
C PRO A 103 10.01 7.07 13.53
N LYS A 104 10.49 8.14 14.19
CA LYS A 104 9.74 9.36 14.36
C LYS A 104 9.58 10.11 13.02
N GLU A 105 10.68 10.33 12.30
CA GLU A 105 10.64 10.96 10.97
C GLU A 105 9.77 10.14 9.99
N THR A 106 9.89 8.82 10.04
CA THR A 106 9.07 7.90 9.23
C THR A 106 7.59 8.04 9.56
N ALA A 107 7.23 8.12 10.84
CA ALA A 107 5.85 8.29 11.28
C ALA A 107 5.28 9.65 10.82
N GLU A 108 6.06 10.75 10.96
CA GLU A 108 5.62 12.07 10.51
C GLU A 108 5.28 12.09 9.02
N GLU A 109 6.10 11.49 8.16
CA GLU A 109 5.85 11.43 6.72
C GLU A 109 4.63 10.55 6.39
N VAL A 110 4.47 9.42 7.07
CA VAL A 110 3.31 8.53 6.91
C VAL A 110 2.02 9.24 7.34
N LEU A 111 2.05 9.97 8.46
CA LEU A 111 0.92 10.76 8.95
C LEU A 111 0.53 11.88 7.98
N LYS A 112 1.52 12.62 7.43
CA LYS A 112 1.29 13.64 6.39
C LYS A 112 0.60 13.04 5.16
N MET A 113 1.06 11.88 4.68
CA MET A 113 0.44 11.20 3.54
C MET A 113 -0.99 10.74 3.87
N ARG A 114 -1.19 10.18 5.08
CA ARG A 114 -2.54 9.77 5.52
C ARG A 114 -3.50 10.96 5.59
N GLN A 115 -3.02 12.12 6.06
CA GLN A 115 -3.84 13.34 6.09
C GLN A 115 -4.20 13.81 4.67
N ARG A 116 -3.22 13.85 3.75
CA ARG A 116 -3.49 14.20 2.33
C ARG A 116 -4.52 13.27 1.69
N MET A 117 -4.43 11.96 1.96
CA MET A 117 -5.41 10.99 1.46
C MET A 117 -6.81 11.26 2.02
N ARG A 118 -6.91 11.62 3.30
CA ARG A 118 -8.19 11.97 3.95
C ARG A 118 -8.79 13.23 3.35
N ASP A 119 -7.98 14.27 3.14
CA ASP A 119 -8.40 15.53 2.52
C ASP A 119 -8.88 15.32 1.08
N GLY A 120 -8.31 14.35 0.37
CA GLY A 120 -8.73 13.96 -0.98
C GLY A 120 -10.03 13.13 -1.03
N HIS A 121 -10.49 12.59 0.11
CA HIS A 121 -11.70 11.77 0.21
C HIS A 121 -12.61 12.24 1.37
N PRO A 122 -13.10 13.48 1.33
CA PRO A 122 -13.90 14.03 2.43
C PRO A 122 -15.24 13.29 2.56
N ASN A 123 -15.56 12.86 3.76
CA ASN A 123 -16.87 12.32 4.10
C ASN A 123 -17.71 13.40 4.77
N THR A 124 -18.70 13.91 4.04
CA THR A 124 -19.62 14.96 4.53
C THR A 124 -20.94 14.40 5.10
N THR A 125 -21.05 13.07 5.22
CA THR A 125 -22.24 12.39 5.74
C THR A 125 -22.05 11.98 7.20
N SER A 126 -23.15 11.61 7.89
CA SER A 126 -23.10 10.98 9.21
C SER A 126 -22.62 9.54 9.19
N LEU A 127 -22.68 8.89 8.03
CA LEU A 127 -22.29 7.50 7.84
C LEU A 127 -20.77 7.31 7.95
N PHE A 128 -20.37 6.11 8.27
CA PHE A 128 -18.97 5.69 8.29
C PHE A 128 -18.51 5.20 6.91
N ASP A 129 -17.51 5.86 6.32
CA ASP A 129 -16.81 5.36 5.15
C ASP A 129 -15.81 4.28 5.59
N VAL A 130 -16.14 3.02 5.30
CA VAL A 130 -15.40 1.84 5.75
C VAL A 130 -13.94 1.87 5.29
N LYS A 131 -13.66 2.53 4.17
CA LYS A 131 -12.30 2.61 3.60
C LYS A 131 -11.53 3.81 4.13
N HIS A 132 -12.11 5.01 4.07
CA HIS A 132 -11.34 6.26 4.19
C HIS A 132 -11.47 6.97 5.53
N ASP A 133 -12.54 6.76 6.30
CA ASP A 133 -12.73 7.40 7.60
C ASP A 133 -11.72 6.93 8.64
N GLN A 134 -11.58 7.71 9.71
CA GLN A 134 -10.74 7.33 10.86
C GLN A 134 -11.28 6.06 11.52
N GLY A 135 -10.41 5.09 11.71
CA GLY A 135 -10.77 3.77 12.21
C GLY A 135 -11.13 2.79 11.09
N GLY A 136 -11.04 3.19 9.81
CA GLY A 136 -11.33 2.34 8.66
C GLY A 136 -10.11 1.57 8.14
N MET A 137 -10.31 0.93 6.98
CA MET A 137 -9.32 0.02 6.38
C MET A 137 -7.98 0.68 6.10
N VAL A 138 -7.98 1.93 5.59
CA VAL A 138 -6.76 2.64 5.23
C VAL A 138 -5.89 2.91 6.46
N ASP A 139 -6.47 3.16 7.64
CA ASP A 139 -5.69 3.32 8.87
C ASP A 139 -4.93 2.03 9.22
N ILE A 140 -5.57 0.86 9.08
CA ILE A 140 -4.90 -0.44 9.28
C ILE A 140 -3.76 -0.62 8.27
N GLU A 141 -3.99 -0.32 7.01
CA GLU A 141 -2.99 -0.45 5.95
C GLU A 141 -1.78 0.47 6.20
N PHE A 142 -2.01 1.69 6.65
CA PHE A 142 -0.97 2.66 6.97
C PHE A 142 -0.15 2.26 8.21
N MET A 143 -0.81 1.74 9.26
CA MET A 143 -0.10 1.19 10.42
C MET A 143 0.83 0.04 10.02
N VAL A 144 0.34 -0.91 9.22
CA VAL A 144 1.16 -2.04 8.74
C VAL A 144 2.34 -1.54 7.90
N GLN A 145 2.11 -0.62 6.95
CA GLN A 145 3.17 -0.08 6.11
C GLN A 145 4.22 0.68 6.91
N TYR A 146 3.80 1.49 7.87
CA TYR A 146 4.70 2.19 8.78
C TYR A 146 5.56 1.22 9.59
N LEU A 147 4.94 0.24 10.23
CA LEU A 147 5.66 -0.75 11.06
C LEU A 147 6.67 -1.56 10.23
N VAL A 148 6.34 -1.91 8.98
CA VAL A 148 7.32 -2.52 8.07
C VAL A 148 8.48 -1.55 7.82
N LEU A 149 8.22 -0.30 7.43
CA LEU A 149 9.28 0.66 7.08
C LEU A 149 10.17 1.01 8.27
N ALA A 150 9.59 1.15 9.45
CA ALA A 150 10.33 1.54 10.66
C ALA A 150 11.16 0.40 11.26
N HIS A 151 10.71 -0.85 11.11
CA HIS A 151 11.28 -1.98 11.85
C HIS A 151 11.84 -3.13 11.00
N ALA A 152 11.72 -3.08 9.66
CA ALA A 152 12.22 -4.17 8.80
C ALA A 152 13.74 -4.37 8.86
N SER A 153 14.52 -3.37 9.26
CA SER A 153 15.97 -3.50 9.49
C SER A 153 16.29 -4.45 10.66
N GLU A 154 15.43 -4.49 11.68
CA GLU A 154 15.57 -5.34 12.87
C GLU A 154 14.73 -6.62 12.75
N HIS A 155 13.64 -6.57 11.97
CA HIS A 155 12.68 -7.64 11.74
C HIS A 155 12.56 -7.96 10.23
N PRO A 156 13.58 -8.61 9.61
CA PRO A 156 13.62 -8.85 8.17
C PRO A 156 12.47 -9.73 7.65
N GLU A 157 11.82 -10.52 8.51
CA GLU A 157 10.63 -11.30 8.17
C GLU A 157 9.44 -10.43 7.74
N LEU A 158 9.34 -9.18 8.20
CA LEU A 158 8.30 -8.24 7.81
C LEU A 158 8.41 -7.77 6.35
N MET A 159 9.57 -7.95 5.70
CA MET A 159 9.77 -7.64 4.30
C MET A 159 9.11 -8.64 3.35
N ASN A 160 8.68 -9.80 3.85
CA ASN A 160 7.99 -10.77 3.01
C ASN A 160 6.61 -10.23 2.62
N ASN A 161 6.25 -10.44 1.34
CA ASN A 161 4.99 -9.93 0.81
C ASN A 161 3.80 -10.78 1.26
N PHE A 162 3.52 -10.72 2.55
CA PHE A 162 2.30 -11.28 3.13
C PHE A 162 1.16 -10.26 3.09
N GLY A 163 -0.08 -10.70 3.23
CA GLY A 163 -1.21 -9.79 3.42
C GLY A 163 -1.18 -9.11 4.80
N ASN A 164 -1.91 -7.99 4.94
CA ASN A 164 -1.95 -7.21 6.19
C ASN A 164 -2.23 -8.07 7.43
N ILE A 165 -3.15 -9.04 7.31
CA ILE A 165 -3.53 -9.92 8.42
C ILE A 165 -2.34 -10.75 8.94
N LYS A 166 -1.53 -11.32 8.03
CA LYS A 166 -0.36 -12.10 8.44
C LYS A 166 0.73 -11.18 9.00
N LEU A 167 0.93 -10.01 8.39
CA LEU A 167 1.90 -9.02 8.90
C LEU A 167 1.52 -8.54 10.30
N LEU A 168 0.23 -8.29 10.59
CA LEU A 168 -0.24 -7.92 11.93
C LEU A 168 0.09 -8.99 12.98
N SER A 169 -0.12 -10.28 12.67
CA SER A 169 0.28 -11.38 13.54
C SER A 169 1.79 -11.40 13.79
N MET A 170 2.60 -11.19 12.75
CA MET A 170 4.06 -11.17 12.87
C MET A 170 4.56 -9.94 13.66
N MET A 171 3.90 -8.80 13.52
CA MET A 171 4.20 -7.59 14.29
C MET A 171 3.89 -7.76 15.78
N GLU A 172 2.84 -8.51 16.13
CA GLU A 172 2.56 -8.90 17.50
C GLU A 172 3.62 -9.87 18.02
N GLU A 173 3.97 -10.91 17.26
CA GLU A 173 5.03 -11.87 17.58
C GLU A 173 6.39 -11.18 17.79
N ALA A 174 6.67 -10.10 17.06
CA ALA A 174 7.85 -9.26 17.18
C ALA A 174 7.78 -8.23 18.34
N GLY A 175 6.66 -8.17 19.07
CA GLY A 175 6.46 -7.21 20.17
C GLY A 175 6.20 -5.77 19.74
N LEU A 176 5.95 -5.53 18.45
CA LEU A 176 5.62 -4.21 17.89
C LEU A 176 4.15 -3.82 18.14
N LEU A 177 3.31 -4.80 18.43
CA LEU A 177 1.92 -4.62 18.85
C LEU A 177 1.68 -5.34 20.19
N PRO A 178 0.73 -4.87 21.03
CA PRO A 178 0.33 -5.57 22.24
C PRO A 178 -0.18 -6.98 21.94
N GLU A 179 -0.07 -7.88 22.92
CA GLU A 179 -0.60 -9.26 22.85
C GLU A 179 -2.09 -9.27 22.52
N GLY A 180 -2.51 -10.11 21.57
CA GLY A 180 -3.86 -10.22 21.04
C GLY A 180 -4.24 -9.16 19.99
N ARG A 181 -3.53 -8.04 19.92
CA ARG A 181 -3.90 -6.90 19.08
C ARG A 181 -3.77 -7.20 17.59
N GLY A 182 -2.77 -7.96 17.19
CA GLY A 182 -2.59 -8.37 15.79
C GLY A 182 -3.75 -9.21 15.28
N LEU A 183 -4.26 -10.12 16.11
CA LEU A 183 -5.46 -10.92 15.80
C LEU A 183 -6.70 -10.05 15.71
N GLU A 184 -6.95 -9.22 16.72
CA GLU A 184 -8.14 -8.35 16.80
C GLU A 184 -8.24 -7.40 15.61
N ILE A 185 -7.15 -6.69 15.25
CA ILE A 185 -7.10 -5.81 14.08
C ILE A 185 -7.22 -6.60 12.79
N GLY A 186 -6.63 -7.80 12.73
CA GLY A 186 -6.78 -8.72 11.59
C GLY A 186 -8.24 -9.11 11.35
N ASP A 187 -9.01 -9.35 12.41
CA ASP A 187 -10.43 -9.69 12.33
C ASP A 187 -11.28 -8.46 11.94
N ALA A 188 -10.97 -7.29 12.49
CA ALA A 188 -11.58 -6.02 12.06
C ALA A 188 -11.36 -5.79 10.55
N TYR A 189 -10.14 -6.00 10.07
CA TYR A 189 -9.81 -5.86 8.65
C TYR A 189 -10.57 -6.87 7.77
N ARG A 190 -10.72 -8.14 8.21
CA ARG A 190 -11.52 -9.16 7.51
C ARG A 190 -12.98 -8.74 7.42
N ARG A 191 -13.56 -8.21 8.52
CA ARG A 191 -14.96 -7.77 8.58
C ARG A 191 -15.19 -6.59 7.63
N TYR A 192 -14.32 -5.57 7.63
CA TYR A 192 -14.36 -4.46 6.69
C TYR A 192 -14.27 -4.93 5.22
N ARG A 193 -13.31 -5.81 4.93
CA ARG A 193 -13.12 -6.36 3.57
C ARG A 193 -14.34 -7.14 3.10
N LYS A 194 -14.91 -7.98 3.96
CA LYS A 194 -16.12 -8.74 3.65
C LYS A 194 -17.27 -7.81 3.29
N PHE A 195 -17.56 -6.82 4.16
CA PHE A 195 -18.61 -5.84 3.93
C PHE A 195 -18.39 -5.05 2.62
N GLN A 196 -17.17 -4.60 2.38
CA GLN A 196 -16.81 -3.91 1.13
C GLN A 196 -17.09 -4.80 -0.09
N HIS A 197 -16.70 -6.07 -0.06
CA HIS A 197 -16.93 -6.98 -1.17
C HIS A 197 -18.43 -7.23 -1.42
N GLU A 198 -19.19 -7.49 -0.38
CA GLU A 198 -20.66 -7.68 -0.47
C GLU A 198 -21.35 -6.45 -1.04
N PHE A 199 -20.92 -5.26 -0.61
CA PHE A 199 -21.44 -4.00 -1.15
C PHE A 199 -21.11 -3.87 -2.65
N ARG A 200 -19.86 -4.16 -3.05
CA ARG A 200 -19.40 -4.06 -4.44
C ARG A 200 -20.07 -5.03 -5.40
N LEU A 201 -20.57 -6.16 -4.93
CA LEU A 201 -21.36 -7.08 -5.76
C LEU A 201 -22.70 -6.47 -6.22
N ASN A 202 -23.20 -5.47 -5.51
CA ASN A 202 -24.53 -4.88 -5.74
C ASN A 202 -24.49 -3.38 -6.08
N ALA A 203 -23.32 -2.76 -6.10
CA ALA A 203 -23.17 -1.31 -6.32
C ALA A 203 -21.97 -0.98 -7.21
N PRO A 204 -22.07 0.08 -8.06
CA PRO A 204 -20.94 0.57 -8.86
C PRO A 204 -19.73 0.96 -8.00
N ASP A 205 -18.52 0.81 -8.55
CA ASP A 205 -17.26 1.15 -7.84
C ASP A 205 -17.12 2.64 -7.51
N SER A 206 -17.85 3.50 -8.24
CA SER A 206 -17.87 4.94 -8.00
C SER A 206 -18.59 5.35 -6.70
N ILE A 207 -19.39 4.44 -6.09
CA ILE A 207 -20.13 4.75 -4.87
C ILE A 207 -19.24 4.42 -3.65
N PRO A 208 -18.96 5.38 -2.73
CA PRO A 208 -18.27 5.09 -1.48
C PRO A 208 -19.02 4.05 -0.63
N VAL A 209 -18.27 3.13 -0.01
CA VAL A 209 -18.85 2.09 0.86
C VAL A 209 -19.10 2.71 2.23
N ARG A 210 -20.31 3.12 2.49
CA ARG A 210 -20.74 3.79 3.74
C ARG A 210 -21.84 3.02 4.45
N VAL A 211 -21.82 3.09 5.78
CA VAL A 211 -22.73 2.37 6.66
C VAL A 211 -22.98 3.16 7.95
N GLU A 212 -24.03 2.86 8.68
CA GLU A 212 -24.24 3.42 10.02
C GLU A 212 -23.06 3.06 10.93
N ARG A 213 -22.59 4.01 11.76
CA ARG A 213 -21.38 3.84 12.59
C ARG A 213 -21.52 2.71 13.60
N GLU A 214 -22.74 2.48 14.07
CA GLU A 214 -23.10 1.45 15.04
C GLU A 214 -22.77 0.04 14.54
N GLU A 215 -22.81 -0.18 13.23
CA GLU A 215 -22.48 -1.48 12.61
C GLU A 215 -21.02 -1.90 12.88
N PHE A 216 -20.11 -0.94 13.02
CA PHE A 216 -18.67 -1.15 13.20
C PHE A 216 -18.10 -0.41 14.41
N GLU A 217 -18.91 -0.06 15.40
CA GLU A 217 -18.48 0.76 16.54
C GLU A 217 -17.27 0.18 17.27
N GLN A 218 -17.26 -1.12 17.50
CA GLN A 218 -16.18 -1.82 18.19
C GLN A 218 -14.89 -1.82 17.35
N GLU A 219 -14.98 -2.12 16.07
CA GLU A 219 -13.84 -2.12 15.15
C GLU A 219 -13.26 -0.71 14.98
N ILE A 220 -14.11 0.30 14.83
CA ILE A 220 -13.69 1.71 14.74
C ILE A 220 -12.92 2.11 16.00
N ALA A 221 -13.42 1.78 17.18
CA ALA A 221 -12.77 2.08 18.45
C ALA A 221 -11.43 1.36 18.58
N LEU A 222 -11.38 0.07 18.26
CA LEU A 222 -10.20 -0.78 18.30
C LEU A 222 -9.10 -0.25 17.36
N VAL A 223 -9.45 0.07 16.10
CA VAL A 223 -8.48 0.58 15.12
C VAL A 223 -7.94 1.95 15.55
N LYS A 224 -8.80 2.84 16.08
CA LYS A 224 -8.35 4.14 16.61
C LYS A 224 -7.44 4.03 17.82
N GLU A 225 -7.72 3.11 18.72
CA GLU A 225 -6.85 2.83 19.88
C GLU A 225 -5.49 2.33 19.42
N THR A 226 -5.47 1.36 18.50
CA THR A 226 -4.22 0.82 17.93
C THR A 226 -3.46 1.87 17.14
N TRP A 227 -4.15 2.73 16.39
CA TRP A 227 -3.54 3.87 15.72
C TRP A 227 -2.83 4.80 16.70
N ASN A 228 -3.44 5.11 17.85
CA ASN A 228 -2.84 5.95 18.87
C ASN A 228 -1.66 5.26 19.60
N TYR A 229 -1.66 3.94 19.68
CA TYR A 229 -0.52 3.16 20.16
C TYR A 229 0.66 3.23 19.19
N VAL A 230 0.40 3.02 17.90
CA VAL A 230 1.43 3.01 16.83
C VAL A 230 1.96 4.42 16.56
N PHE A 231 1.10 5.45 16.63
CA PHE A 231 1.43 6.86 16.44
C PHE A 231 1.08 7.67 17.69
N PRO A 232 1.91 7.63 18.73
CA PRO A 232 1.66 8.36 19.97
C PRO A 232 1.69 9.88 19.78
N SER A 233 1.14 10.62 20.75
CA SER A 233 0.88 12.07 20.62
C SER A 233 2.12 12.94 20.48
N ASP A 234 3.26 12.46 20.93
CA ASP A 234 4.58 13.12 20.81
C ASP A 234 5.22 13.00 19.42
N ILE A 235 4.59 12.23 18.55
CA ILE A 235 4.94 12.12 17.12
C ILE A 235 3.97 12.92 16.23
N LYS A 236 2.77 13.25 16.75
CA LYS A 236 1.73 13.96 15.98
C LYS A 236 2.01 15.47 15.90
#